data_860267840060ae4ec088234c7130ceed
#
_entry.id   860267840060ae4ec088234c7130ceed
#
_cell.length_a   1.000
_cell.length_b   1.000
_cell.length_c   1.000
_cell.angle_alpha   90.00
_cell.angle_beta   90.00
_cell.angle_gamma   90.00
#
_symmetry.space_group_name_H-M   'P 1'
#
loop_
_entity.id
_entity.type
_entity.pdbx_description
1 polymer ?
#
loop_
_entity_poly.entity_id
_entity_poly.type
_entity_poly.pdbx_seq_one_letter_code
_entity_poly.pdbx_strand_id
1 'polypeptide(L)'
;MNQITRLFEFPYHQLEKYKLSDALVTKYNGEWIKTSTQEYLDKANALSRGLLRLGVEKNDKIAIISSNNRTEWHITDIGALQTGAQTVPMYPTISAEDYEYILNHSESKIVFVSDSEVYDKLVSIKASVPSLKEIFAYNEIPGCKNWKEILELGADTSNQEEVENRKDEIATTDLATIIYTSGTTGRPKGVMLTHQNIVSDVLMSAPRVPLRAGDTRALSFLPICHIFERMLTYLYQYYGISIYFAESIEKISDNLKEVHPHVMSVVPRLLEKVYDKIYAKGADLTGIKKKLFFWALDLGMNYKPYNENGGWYEFKLKIARKLIFSKWQEALGGELELLVCGSAALQTRLSK
;
A
#
# COMPACT_ATOMS: atom_id res chain seq x y z
N MET A 1 -13.63 -18.78 -14.85
CA MET A 1 -13.17 -17.77 -13.87
C MET A 1 -14.16 -16.63 -13.88
N ASN A 2 -14.79 -16.35 -12.77
CA ASN A 2 -15.63 -15.18 -12.66
C ASN A 2 -14.72 -13.92 -12.67
N GLN A 3 -15.15 -12.90 -13.37
CA GLN A 3 -14.45 -11.62 -13.40
C GLN A 3 -14.47 -11.01 -11.98
N ILE A 4 -13.33 -10.50 -11.50
CA ILE A 4 -13.28 -9.75 -10.23
C ILE A 4 -14.19 -8.53 -10.34
N THR A 5 -15.08 -8.37 -9.38
CA THR A 5 -16.09 -7.31 -9.37
C THR A 5 -16.09 -6.51 -8.08
N ARG A 6 -15.57 -7.09 -6.98
CA ARG A 6 -15.50 -6.47 -5.65
C ARG A 6 -14.09 -6.60 -5.08
N LEU A 7 -13.69 -5.66 -4.25
CA LEU A 7 -12.31 -5.56 -3.76
C LEU A 7 -11.86 -6.77 -2.95
N PHE A 8 -12.74 -7.34 -2.16
CA PHE A 8 -12.41 -8.52 -1.35
C PHE A 8 -12.18 -9.79 -2.20
N GLU A 9 -12.44 -9.77 -3.49
CA GLU A 9 -12.20 -10.91 -4.39
C GLU A 9 -10.73 -11.01 -4.87
N PHE A 10 -9.95 -9.94 -4.77
CA PHE A 10 -8.54 -9.97 -5.19
C PHE A 10 -7.69 -11.02 -4.47
N PRO A 11 -7.72 -11.15 -3.14
CA PRO A 11 -6.94 -12.20 -2.47
C PRO A 11 -7.45 -13.62 -2.77
N TYR A 12 -8.74 -13.82 -3.04
CA TYR A 12 -9.26 -15.11 -3.51
C TYR A 12 -8.73 -15.45 -4.90
N HIS A 13 -8.73 -14.49 -5.82
CA HIS A 13 -8.11 -14.63 -7.13
C HIS A 13 -6.61 -14.96 -7.02
N GLN A 14 -5.89 -14.28 -6.12
CA GLN A 14 -4.49 -14.57 -5.87
C GLN A 14 -4.29 -15.99 -5.33
N LEU A 15 -5.16 -16.46 -4.42
CA LEU A 15 -5.08 -17.83 -3.91
C LEU A 15 -5.35 -18.87 -5.00
N GLU A 16 -6.37 -18.65 -5.83
CA GLU A 16 -6.71 -19.57 -6.92
C GLU A 16 -5.57 -19.73 -7.92
N LYS A 17 -4.92 -18.61 -8.30
CA LYS A 17 -3.93 -18.59 -9.39
C LYS A 17 -2.50 -18.83 -8.95
N TYR A 18 -2.08 -18.32 -7.79
CA TYR A 18 -0.66 -18.20 -7.46
C TYR A 18 -0.26 -18.87 -6.14
N LYS A 19 -1.14 -18.94 -5.15
CA LYS A 19 -0.89 -19.58 -3.84
C LYS A 19 0.43 -19.18 -3.20
N LEU A 20 0.67 -17.88 -3.04
CA LEU A 20 1.94 -17.38 -2.52
C LEU A 20 2.16 -17.78 -1.05
N SER A 21 3.38 -18.13 -0.71
CA SER A 21 3.82 -18.36 0.69
C SER A 21 4.12 -17.06 1.43
N ASP A 22 4.23 -15.94 0.72
CA ASP A 22 4.62 -14.62 1.20
C ASP A 22 3.84 -13.50 0.50
N ALA A 23 2.51 -13.66 0.44
CA ALA A 23 1.63 -12.68 -0.20
C ALA A 23 1.76 -11.28 0.41
N LEU A 24 1.82 -11.21 1.75
CA LEU A 24 2.02 -10.00 2.53
C LEU A 24 3.18 -10.22 3.51
N VAL A 25 4.13 -9.28 3.58
CA VAL A 25 5.32 -9.43 4.40
C VAL A 25 5.59 -8.13 5.16
N THR A 26 5.58 -8.20 6.48
CA THR A 26 5.86 -7.07 7.37
C THR A 26 7.07 -7.37 8.23
N LYS A 27 7.92 -6.37 8.48
CA LYS A 27 9.09 -6.54 9.34
C LYS A 27 8.76 -6.18 10.78
N TYR A 28 8.97 -7.13 11.69
CA TYR A 28 8.80 -6.94 13.14
C TYR A 28 10.10 -7.33 13.85
N ASN A 29 10.57 -6.49 14.74
CA ASN A 29 11.78 -6.74 15.52
C ASN A 29 13.01 -7.17 14.67
N GLY A 30 13.12 -6.61 13.46
CA GLY A 30 14.22 -6.91 12.54
C GLY A 30 14.00 -8.13 11.65
N GLU A 31 12.91 -8.87 11.78
CA GLU A 31 12.59 -10.07 11.00
C GLU A 31 11.43 -9.85 10.04
N TRP A 32 11.56 -10.31 8.79
CA TRP A 32 10.51 -10.29 7.79
C TRP A 32 9.53 -11.44 8.01
N ILE A 33 8.36 -11.13 8.56
CA ILE A 33 7.32 -12.10 8.85
C ILE A 33 6.40 -12.22 7.63
N LYS A 34 6.39 -13.42 7.06
CA LYS A 34 5.62 -13.76 5.87
C LYS A 34 4.22 -14.21 6.26
N THR A 35 3.24 -13.77 5.48
CA THR A 35 1.85 -14.25 5.54
C THR A 35 1.49 -14.77 4.16
N SER A 36 1.16 -16.06 4.07
CA SER A 36 0.71 -16.67 2.82
C SER A 36 -0.65 -16.14 2.37
N THR A 37 -1.01 -16.33 1.11
CA THR A 37 -2.35 -15.96 0.61
C THR A 37 -3.46 -16.68 1.38
N GLN A 38 -3.24 -17.94 1.76
CA GLN A 38 -4.21 -18.71 2.55
C GLN A 38 -4.37 -18.10 3.95
N GLU A 39 -3.27 -17.87 4.68
CA GLU A 39 -3.31 -17.25 6.01
C GLU A 39 -3.93 -15.85 5.99
N TYR A 40 -3.69 -15.08 4.93
CA TYR A 40 -4.31 -13.78 4.72
C TYR A 40 -5.84 -13.91 4.67
N LEU A 41 -6.36 -14.83 3.85
CA LEU A 41 -7.79 -15.06 3.73
C LEU A 41 -8.40 -15.65 5.00
N ASP A 42 -7.72 -16.60 5.66
CA ASP A 42 -8.19 -17.18 6.90
C ASP A 42 -8.37 -16.11 7.99
N LYS A 43 -7.37 -15.21 8.13
CA LYS A 43 -7.43 -14.08 9.05
C LYS A 43 -8.49 -13.04 8.65
N ALA A 44 -8.64 -12.75 7.37
CA ALA A 44 -9.68 -11.84 6.89
C ALA A 44 -11.09 -12.39 7.16
N ASN A 45 -11.31 -13.68 6.93
CA ASN A 45 -12.57 -14.36 7.26
C ASN A 45 -12.83 -14.39 8.78
N ALA A 46 -11.79 -14.66 9.58
CA ALA A 46 -11.93 -14.60 11.04
C ALA A 46 -12.28 -13.18 11.51
N LEU A 47 -11.65 -12.15 10.94
CA LEU A 47 -11.99 -10.76 11.23
C LEU A 47 -13.45 -10.45 10.85
N SER A 48 -13.91 -10.87 9.66
CA SER A 48 -15.29 -10.67 9.23
C SER A 48 -16.28 -11.30 10.22
N ARG A 49 -16.06 -12.55 10.61
CA ARG A 49 -16.90 -13.24 11.61
C ARG A 49 -16.90 -12.51 12.96
N GLY A 50 -15.72 -12.05 13.40
CA GLY A 50 -15.60 -11.29 14.65
C GLY A 50 -16.32 -9.95 14.58
N LEU A 51 -16.22 -9.21 13.46
CA LEU A 51 -16.92 -7.94 13.25
C LEU A 51 -18.46 -8.13 13.25
N LEU A 52 -18.97 -9.18 12.60
CA LEU A 52 -20.41 -9.50 12.65
C LEU A 52 -20.87 -9.79 14.08
N ARG A 53 -20.09 -10.51 14.88
CA ARG A 53 -20.38 -10.75 16.31
C ARG A 53 -20.31 -9.50 17.17
N LEU A 54 -19.54 -8.48 16.75
CA LEU A 54 -19.56 -7.16 17.37
C LEU A 54 -20.72 -6.29 16.90
N GLY A 55 -21.62 -6.82 16.04
CA GLY A 55 -22.79 -6.11 15.54
C GLY A 55 -22.48 -5.10 14.43
N VAL A 56 -21.45 -5.38 13.63
CA VAL A 56 -21.17 -4.57 12.42
C VAL A 56 -22.22 -4.91 11.35
N GLU A 57 -22.86 -3.88 10.85
CA GLU A 57 -23.89 -3.93 9.83
C GLU A 57 -23.37 -3.44 8.46
N LYS A 58 -24.09 -3.82 7.39
CA LYS A 58 -23.83 -3.26 6.05
C LYS A 58 -23.89 -1.71 6.09
N ASN A 59 -22.93 -1.07 5.42
CA ASN A 59 -22.75 0.38 5.40
C ASN A 59 -22.22 1.00 6.70
N ASP A 60 -21.90 0.25 7.73
CA ASP A 60 -21.15 0.76 8.87
C ASP A 60 -19.75 1.23 8.42
N LYS A 61 -19.17 2.21 9.12
CA LYS A 61 -17.85 2.72 8.79
C LYS A 61 -16.84 2.24 9.83
N ILE A 62 -15.75 1.72 9.29
CA ILE A 62 -14.61 1.26 10.06
C ILE A 62 -13.39 2.09 9.66
N ALA A 63 -12.88 2.89 10.58
CA ALA A 63 -11.70 3.69 10.34
C ALA A 63 -10.42 2.87 10.54
N ILE A 64 -9.40 3.12 9.71
CA ILE A 64 -8.10 2.46 9.78
C ILE A 64 -7.00 3.51 9.73
N ILE A 65 -6.18 3.57 10.78
CA ILE A 65 -5.11 4.55 10.93
C ILE A 65 -3.81 3.80 11.23
N SER A 66 -2.86 3.85 10.32
CA SER A 66 -1.59 3.17 10.49
C SER A 66 -0.42 4.04 10.09
N SER A 67 0.58 4.13 10.95
CA SER A 67 1.79 4.93 10.72
C SER A 67 2.65 4.35 9.60
N ASN A 68 2.60 3.03 9.41
CA ASN A 68 3.29 2.33 8.32
C ASN A 68 2.34 1.35 7.65
N ASN A 69 2.60 1.03 6.39
CA ASN A 69 1.91 -0.06 5.72
C ASN A 69 2.26 -1.39 6.41
N ARG A 70 1.27 -2.30 6.51
CA ARG A 70 1.44 -3.55 7.24
C ARG A 70 0.38 -4.60 6.87
N THR A 71 0.69 -5.83 7.13
CA THR A 71 -0.19 -6.98 6.86
C THR A 71 -1.57 -6.83 7.51
N GLU A 72 -1.62 -6.38 8.75
CA GLU A 72 -2.88 -6.25 9.52
C GLU A 72 -3.83 -5.23 8.90
N TRP A 73 -3.30 -4.18 8.28
CA TRP A 73 -4.10 -3.21 7.55
C TRP A 73 -4.89 -3.89 6.43
N HIS A 74 -4.21 -4.74 5.63
CA HIS A 74 -4.84 -5.46 4.52
C HIS A 74 -5.85 -6.50 4.99
N ILE A 75 -5.55 -7.21 6.08
CA ILE A 75 -6.49 -8.15 6.70
C ILE A 75 -7.74 -7.42 7.16
N THR A 76 -7.56 -6.25 7.80
CA THR A 76 -8.67 -5.43 8.29
C THR A 76 -9.51 -4.89 7.14
N ASP A 77 -8.89 -4.41 6.08
CA ASP A 77 -9.57 -3.87 4.92
C ASP A 77 -10.46 -4.94 4.26
N ILE A 78 -9.90 -6.10 3.93
CA ILE A 78 -10.66 -7.20 3.30
C ILE A 78 -11.74 -7.74 4.25
N GLY A 79 -11.40 -7.95 5.52
CA GLY A 79 -12.35 -8.47 6.51
C GLY A 79 -13.54 -7.53 6.74
N ALA A 80 -13.31 -6.22 6.79
CA ALA A 80 -14.36 -5.22 6.86
C ALA A 80 -15.23 -5.21 5.59
N LEU A 81 -14.59 -5.19 4.42
CA LEU A 81 -15.31 -5.16 3.14
C LEU A 81 -16.20 -6.39 2.92
N GLN A 82 -15.83 -7.57 3.42
CA GLN A 82 -16.63 -8.80 3.33
C GLN A 82 -17.93 -8.71 4.15
N THR A 83 -18.00 -7.86 5.18
CA THR A 83 -19.23 -7.63 5.98
C THR A 83 -20.15 -6.59 5.33
N GLY A 84 -19.74 -5.94 4.25
CA GLY A 84 -20.44 -4.80 3.66
C GLY A 84 -20.18 -3.48 4.38
N ALA A 85 -19.24 -3.44 5.34
CA ALA A 85 -18.78 -2.19 5.95
C ALA A 85 -17.90 -1.42 4.98
N GLN A 86 -17.88 -0.09 5.18
CA GLN A 86 -17.07 0.85 4.40
C GLN A 86 -15.83 1.21 5.20
N THR A 87 -14.65 1.15 4.58
CA THR A 87 -13.42 1.55 5.27
C THR A 87 -13.15 3.04 5.14
N VAL A 88 -12.65 3.65 6.21
CA VAL A 88 -12.28 5.08 6.27
C VAL A 88 -10.79 5.15 6.64
N PRO A 89 -9.89 5.01 5.65
CA PRO A 89 -8.48 5.11 5.91
C PRO A 89 -8.08 6.57 6.15
N MET A 90 -7.30 6.82 7.20
CA MET A 90 -6.85 8.16 7.56
C MET A 90 -5.34 8.22 7.72
N TYR A 91 -4.76 9.40 7.47
CA TYR A 91 -3.36 9.65 7.72
C TYR A 91 -3.06 9.67 9.23
N PRO A 92 -1.94 9.04 9.69
CA PRO A 92 -1.57 9.03 11.11
C PRO A 92 -1.09 10.40 11.62
N THR A 93 -0.76 11.31 10.70
CA THR A 93 -0.13 12.61 11.01
C THR A 93 -1.10 13.77 11.16
N ILE A 94 -2.41 13.54 10.98
CA ILE A 94 -3.40 14.61 11.16
C ILE A 94 -3.65 14.93 12.64
N SER A 95 -4.27 16.07 12.90
CA SER A 95 -4.56 16.54 14.26
C SER A 95 -5.69 15.74 14.92
N ALA A 96 -5.78 15.81 16.24
CA ALA A 96 -6.91 15.21 16.98
C ALA A 96 -8.25 15.85 16.55
N GLU A 97 -8.28 17.17 16.26
CA GLU A 97 -9.46 17.88 15.76
C GLU A 97 -9.91 17.35 14.39
N ASP A 98 -8.96 17.07 13.49
CA ASP A 98 -9.28 16.46 12.20
C ASP A 98 -9.82 15.03 12.36
N TYR A 99 -9.26 14.24 13.29
CA TYR A 99 -9.82 12.92 13.63
C TYR A 99 -11.25 13.04 14.15
N GLU A 100 -11.50 13.94 15.09
CA GLU A 100 -12.85 14.20 15.63
C GLU A 100 -13.83 14.54 14.51
N TYR A 101 -13.45 15.48 13.64
CA TYR A 101 -14.29 15.87 12.50
C TYR A 101 -14.57 14.69 11.57
N ILE A 102 -13.54 13.96 11.14
CA ILE A 102 -13.70 12.86 10.17
C ILE A 102 -14.53 11.72 10.77
N LEU A 103 -14.28 11.34 12.03
CA LEU A 103 -15.00 10.26 12.69
C LEU A 103 -16.48 10.62 12.91
N ASN A 104 -16.80 11.86 13.28
CA ASN A 104 -18.17 12.33 13.40
C ASN A 104 -18.85 12.43 12.03
N HIS A 105 -18.17 12.98 11.02
CA HIS A 105 -18.73 13.15 9.68
C HIS A 105 -18.97 11.81 8.95
N SER A 106 -18.09 10.84 9.17
CA SER A 106 -18.25 9.49 8.62
C SER A 106 -19.16 8.59 9.47
N GLU A 107 -19.44 8.98 10.70
CA GLU A 107 -20.13 8.13 11.70
C GLU A 107 -19.41 6.78 11.93
N SER A 108 -18.06 6.82 11.97
CA SER A 108 -17.26 5.60 12.18
C SER A 108 -17.55 4.97 13.53
N LYS A 109 -17.84 3.66 13.54
CA LYS A 109 -18.18 2.90 14.74
C LYS A 109 -17.00 2.24 15.39
N ILE A 110 -16.03 1.81 14.60
CA ILE A 110 -14.82 1.11 15.05
C ILE A 110 -13.60 1.80 14.41
N VAL A 111 -12.53 1.90 15.18
CA VAL A 111 -11.24 2.40 14.70
C VAL A 111 -10.15 1.37 14.98
N PHE A 112 -9.35 1.07 13.96
CA PHE A 112 -8.10 0.32 14.10
C PHE A 112 -6.92 1.29 14.06
N VAL A 113 -5.97 1.13 14.99
CA VAL A 113 -4.77 1.98 15.09
C VAL A 113 -3.50 1.14 15.13
N SER A 114 -2.38 1.68 14.63
CA SER A 114 -1.11 0.96 14.67
C SER A 114 -0.36 1.11 15.99
N ASP A 115 -0.38 2.29 16.62
CA ASP A 115 0.53 2.67 17.70
C ASP A 115 -0.11 3.59 18.75
N SER A 116 0.62 3.82 19.84
CA SER A 116 0.16 4.60 20.98
C SER A 116 -0.04 6.08 20.67
N GLU A 117 0.77 6.68 19.77
CA GLU A 117 0.62 8.10 19.45
C GLU A 117 -0.75 8.39 18.84
N VAL A 118 -1.18 7.55 17.88
CA VAL A 118 -2.50 7.65 17.26
C VAL A 118 -3.60 7.31 18.28
N TYR A 119 -3.39 6.28 19.10
CA TYR A 119 -4.34 5.89 20.13
C TYR A 119 -4.61 7.02 21.13
N ASP A 120 -3.56 7.68 21.63
CA ASP A 120 -3.67 8.78 22.62
C ASP A 120 -4.48 9.96 22.04
N LYS A 121 -4.25 10.31 20.76
CA LYS A 121 -5.06 11.31 20.04
C LYS A 121 -6.54 10.93 20.02
N LEU A 122 -6.85 9.67 19.74
CA LEU A 122 -8.25 9.19 19.67
C LEU A 122 -8.91 9.15 21.06
N VAL A 123 -8.17 8.73 22.09
CA VAL A 123 -8.69 8.75 23.48
C VAL A 123 -9.06 10.16 23.89
N SER A 124 -8.27 11.16 23.52
CA SER A 124 -8.53 12.56 23.88
C SER A 124 -9.83 13.12 23.29
N ILE A 125 -10.30 12.58 22.18
CA ILE A 125 -11.51 13.03 21.47
C ILE A 125 -12.70 12.07 21.58
N LYS A 126 -12.51 10.88 22.18
CA LYS A 126 -13.53 9.82 22.18
C LYS A 126 -14.88 10.29 22.74
N ALA A 127 -14.87 11.13 23.76
CA ALA A 127 -16.09 11.66 24.36
C ALA A 127 -16.89 12.58 23.38
N SER A 128 -16.21 13.19 22.42
CA SER A 128 -16.80 14.06 21.38
C SER A 128 -17.22 13.31 20.13
N VAL A 129 -17.05 11.96 20.08
CA VAL A 129 -17.40 11.12 18.93
C VAL A 129 -18.41 10.04 19.36
N PRO A 130 -19.71 10.37 19.44
CA PRO A 130 -20.74 9.47 19.98
C PRO A 130 -20.95 8.20 19.15
N SER A 131 -20.59 8.19 17.85
CA SER A 131 -20.65 7.00 16.98
C SER A 131 -19.57 5.99 17.31
N LEU A 132 -18.41 6.41 17.88
CA LEU A 132 -17.26 5.57 18.11
C LEU A 132 -17.47 4.64 19.32
N LYS A 133 -17.71 3.36 19.02
CA LYS A 133 -17.92 2.33 20.04
C LYS A 133 -16.62 1.75 20.55
N GLU A 134 -15.71 1.35 19.64
CA GLU A 134 -14.52 0.59 19.95
C GLU A 134 -13.28 1.09 19.21
N ILE A 135 -12.13 0.98 19.89
CA ILE A 135 -10.80 1.20 19.31
C ILE A 135 -9.99 -0.07 19.53
N PHE A 136 -9.40 -0.59 18.46
CA PHE A 136 -8.51 -1.75 18.49
C PHE A 136 -7.13 -1.37 17.99
N ALA A 137 -6.09 -1.85 18.67
CA ALA A 137 -4.71 -1.61 18.25
C ALA A 137 -4.10 -2.85 17.58
N TYR A 138 -3.28 -2.63 16.57
CA TYR A 138 -2.47 -3.68 15.97
C TYR A 138 -1.30 -4.08 16.87
N ASN A 139 -0.62 -3.09 17.43
CA ASN A 139 0.43 -3.32 18.43
C ASN A 139 -0.18 -3.48 19.83
N GLU A 140 0.59 -4.08 20.73
CA GLU A 140 0.20 -4.11 22.16
C GLU A 140 0.30 -2.70 22.74
N ILE A 141 -0.83 -2.13 23.15
CA ILE A 141 -0.91 -0.79 23.76
C ILE A 141 -1.64 -0.92 25.10
N PRO A 142 -1.03 -0.50 26.23
CA PRO A 142 -1.68 -0.56 27.52
C PRO A 142 -3.03 0.18 27.53
N GLY A 143 -4.08 -0.51 27.97
CA GLY A 143 -5.43 0.07 28.05
C GLY A 143 -6.22 0.09 26.74
N CYS A 144 -5.64 -0.35 25.61
CA CYS A 144 -6.33 -0.53 24.35
C CYS A 144 -6.60 -2.00 24.05
N LYS A 145 -7.78 -2.31 23.54
CA LYS A 145 -8.09 -3.66 23.03
C LYS A 145 -7.17 -3.99 21.84
N ASN A 146 -6.71 -5.23 21.79
CA ASN A 146 -5.89 -5.67 20.65
C ASN A 146 -6.80 -6.24 19.54
N TRP A 147 -6.47 -5.99 18.28
CA TRP A 147 -7.23 -6.48 17.13
C TRP A 147 -7.32 -8.00 17.07
N LYS A 148 -6.38 -8.71 17.71
CA LYS A 148 -6.41 -10.17 17.83
C LYS A 148 -7.64 -10.67 18.58
N GLU A 149 -8.19 -9.87 19.50
CA GLU A 149 -9.43 -10.20 20.18
C GLU A 149 -10.60 -10.41 19.19
N ILE A 150 -10.61 -9.63 18.09
CA ILE A 150 -11.62 -9.81 17.03
C ILE A 150 -11.37 -11.11 16.26
N LEU A 151 -10.11 -11.45 15.98
CA LEU A 151 -9.75 -12.72 15.34
C LEU A 151 -10.14 -13.92 16.22
N GLU A 152 -9.89 -13.82 17.52
CA GLU A 152 -10.28 -14.84 18.51
C GLU A 152 -11.81 -14.97 18.59
N LEU A 153 -12.52 -13.84 18.65
CA LEU A 153 -13.99 -13.81 18.58
C LEU A 153 -14.50 -14.49 17.30
N GLY A 154 -13.81 -14.31 16.17
CA GLY A 154 -14.14 -14.92 14.89
C GLY A 154 -13.49 -16.29 14.63
N ALA A 155 -12.80 -16.89 15.59
CA ALA A 155 -12.15 -18.20 15.43
C ALA A 155 -13.16 -19.33 15.23
N ASP A 156 -14.28 -19.27 15.92
CA ASP A 156 -15.41 -20.18 15.67
C ASP A 156 -16.05 -19.87 14.30
N THR A 157 -16.16 -20.88 13.46
CA THR A 157 -16.64 -20.77 12.08
C THR A 157 -18.15 -20.90 11.94
N SER A 158 -18.90 -21.02 13.02
CA SER A 158 -20.35 -21.25 13.01
C SER A 158 -21.15 -20.19 12.26
N ASN A 159 -20.61 -18.95 12.15
CA ASN A 159 -21.23 -17.87 11.38
C ASN A 159 -20.52 -17.57 10.04
N GLN A 160 -19.77 -18.53 9.47
CA GLN A 160 -19.14 -18.32 8.15
C GLN A 160 -20.19 -18.15 7.03
N GLU A 161 -21.31 -18.88 7.12
CA GLU A 161 -22.40 -18.74 6.16
C GLU A 161 -22.97 -17.32 6.13
N GLU A 162 -23.03 -16.64 7.28
CA GLU A 162 -23.43 -15.25 7.33
C GLU A 162 -22.44 -14.32 6.58
N VAL A 163 -21.12 -14.59 6.70
CA VAL A 163 -20.11 -13.85 5.93
C VAL A 163 -20.30 -14.05 4.43
N GLU A 164 -20.55 -15.30 3.98
CA GLU A 164 -20.78 -15.59 2.56
C GLU A 164 -22.06 -14.89 2.06
N ASN A 165 -23.14 -14.94 2.82
CA ASN A 165 -24.40 -14.25 2.49
C ASN A 165 -24.18 -12.73 2.37
N ARG A 166 -23.42 -12.11 3.31
CA ARG A 166 -23.08 -10.69 3.22
C ARG A 166 -22.27 -10.37 1.95
N LYS A 167 -21.29 -11.20 1.60
CA LYS A 167 -20.49 -11.02 0.37
C LYS A 167 -21.39 -11.07 -0.88
N ASP A 168 -22.36 -11.96 -0.91
CA ASP A 168 -23.29 -12.08 -2.05
C ASP A 168 -24.26 -10.89 -2.16
N GLU A 169 -24.64 -10.28 -1.04
CA GLU A 169 -25.50 -9.10 -0.99
C GLU A 169 -24.78 -7.78 -1.39
N ILE A 170 -23.45 -7.79 -1.47
CA ILE A 170 -22.68 -6.58 -1.80
C ILE A 170 -22.68 -6.37 -3.31
N ALA A 171 -23.32 -5.29 -3.76
CA ALA A 171 -23.30 -4.88 -5.17
C ALA A 171 -21.96 -4.22 -5.55
N THR A 172 -21.61 -4.30 -6.82
CA THR A 172 -20.41 -3.61 -7.35
C THR A 172 -20.46 -2.11 -7.17
N THR A 173 -21.66 -1.55 -7.13
CA THR A 173 -21.95 -0.11 -6.94
C THR A 173 -22.03 0.30 -5.47
N ASP A 174 -21.98 -0.64 -4.53
CA ASP A 174 -21.91 -0.31 -3.11
C ASP A 174 -20.59 0.40 -2.78
N LEU A 175 -20.65 1.33 -1.83
CA LEU A 175 -19.47 2.03 -1.37
C LEU A 175 -18.52 1.07 -0.66
N ALA A 176 -17.26 1.09 -1.06
CA ALA A 176 -16.20 0.32 -0.41
C ALA A 176 -15.43 1.18 0.60
N THR A 177 -15.25 2.46 0.29
CA THR A 177 -14.40 3.32 1.12
C THR A 177 -14.75 4.80 0.97
N ILE A 178 -14.45 5.56 2.03
CA ILE A 178 -14.52 7.02 2.05
C ILE A 178 -13.14 7.56 2.38
N ILE A 179 -12.49 8.22 1.42
CA ILE A 179 -11.14 8.78 1.59
C ILE A 179 -11.24 10.30 1.77
N TYR A 180 -10.76 10.78 2.91
CA TYR A 180 -10.78 12.20 3.20
C TYR A 180 -9.58 12.93 2.60
N THR A 181 -9.84 14.02 1.89
CA THR A 181 -8.82 14.86 1.27
C THR A 181 -8.93 16.28 1.80
N SER A 182 -7.81 17.03 1.81
CA SER A 182 -7.80 18.44 2.18
C SER A 182 -8.70 19.22 1.23
N GLY A 183 -9.82 19.72 1.74
CA GLY A 183 -10.75 20.53 0.95
C GLY A 183 -10.21 21.95 0.74
N THR A 184 -10.56 22.57 -0.39
CA THR A 184 -10.26 23.99 -0.67
C THR A 184 -10.93 24.96 0.33
N THR A 185 -11.89 24.48 1.10
CA THR A 185 -12.67 25.25 2.09
C THR A 185 -12.17 25.08 3.53
N GLY A 186 -11.02 24.45 3.75
CA GLY A 186 -10.40 24.28 5.07
C GLY A 186 -10.78 22.99 5.81
N ARG A 187 -11.97 22.40 5.57
CA ARG A 187 -12.37 21.12 6.18
C ARG A 187 -12.17 19.95 5.21
N PRO A 188 -11.72 18.77 5.68
CA PRO A 188 -11.59 17.58 4.83
C PRO A 188 -12.91 17.17 4.19
N LYS A 189 -12.86 16.73 2.91
CA LYS A 189 -14.01 16.21 2.16
C LYS A 189 -13.86 14.72 1.97
N GLY A 190 -14.91 13.95 2.24
CA GLY A 190 -14.96 12.51 2.06
C GLY A 190 -15.24 12.15 0.60
N VAL A 191 -14.26 11.63 -0.10
CA VAL A 191 -14.43 11.09 -1.46
C VAL A 191 -14.95 9.67 -1.34
N MET A 192 -16.15 9.43 -1.84
CA MET A 192 -16.84 8.14 -1.81
C MET A 192 -16.43 7.32 -3.04
N LEU A 193 -15.89 6.13 -2.81
CA LEU A 193 -15.49 5.20 -3.88
C LEU A 193 -16.22 3.87 -3.71
N THR A 194 -16.84 3.42 -4.82
CA THR A 194 -17.49 2.11 -4.88
C THR A 194 -16.47 1.00 -5.14
N HIS A 195 -16.86 -0.26 -4.93
CA HIS A 195 -16.08 -1.42 -5.38
C HIS A 195 -15.74 -1.30 -6.86
N GLN A 196 -16.71 -0.96 -7.71
CA GLN A 196 -16.54 -0.83 -9.15
C GLN A 196 -15.50 0.24 -9.53
N ASN A 197 -15.45 1.37 -8.83
CA ASN A 197 -14.47 2.43 -9.15
C ASN A 197 -13.04 1.91 -9.07
N ILE A 198 -12.69 1.25 -7.96
CA ILE A 198 -11.33 0.78 -7.74
C ILE A 198 -11.03 -0.48 -8.57
N VAL A 199 -11.95 -1.44 -8.63
CA VAL A 199 -11.79 -2.66 -9.44
C VAL A 199 -11.60 -2.31 -10.91
N SER A 200 -12.38 -1.39 -11.46
CA SER A 200 -12.25 -0.96 -12.86
C SER A 200 -10.88 -0.32 -13.12
N ASP A 201 -10.38 0.51 -12.19
CA ASP A 201 -9.06 1.12 -12.33
C ASP A 201 -7.94 0.07 -12.31
N VAL A 202 -8.00 -0.90 -11.41
CA VAL A 202 -7.06 -2.03 -11.36
C VAL A 202 -7.08 -2.82 -12.68
N LEU A 203 -8.26 -3.24 -13.13
CA LEU A 203 -8.39 -4.08 -14.32
C LEU A 203 -8.02 -3.34 -15.63
N MET A 204 -8.28 -2.05 -15.71
CA MET A 204 -7.88 -1.20 -16.84
C MET A 204 -6.38 -0.88 -16.83
N SER A 205 -5.77 -0.80 -15.67
CA SER A 205 -4.33 -0.55 -15.50
C SER A 205 -3.50 -1.81 -15.75
N ALA A 206 -4.02 -2.98 -15.37
CA ALA A 206 -3.31 -4.25 -15.47
C ALA A 206 -2.64 -4.50 -16.85
N PRO A 207 -3.29 -4.39 -18.00
CA PRO A 207 -2.65 -4.66 -19.29
C PRO A 207 -1.60 -3.60 -19.71
N ARG A 208 -1.51 -2.49 -18.96
CA ARG A 208 -0.60 -1.37 -19.26
C ARG A 208 0.66 -1.40 -18.41
N VAL A 209 0.67 -2.14 -17.32
CA VAL A 209 1.80 -2.25 -16.40
C VAL A 209 2.50 -3.58 -16.66
N PRO A 210 3.76 -3.59 -17.15
CA PRO A 210 4.48 -4.80 -17.56
C PRO A 210 5.01 -5.56 -16.34
N LEU A 211 4.13 -6.03 -15.47
CA LEU A 211 4.47 -6.82 -14.29
C LEU A 211 4.55 -8.30 -14.63
N ARG A 212 5.55 -8.98 -14.07
CA ARG A 212 5.65 -10.44 -14.14
C ARG A 212 4.77 -11.05 -13.04
N ALA A 213 3.92 -12.00 -13.43
CA ALA A 213 3.01 -12.65 -12.52
C ALA A 213 3.70 -13.77 -11.70
N GLY A 214 3.39 -13.88 -10.42
CA GLY A 214 3.70 -15.03 -9.57
C GLY A 214 5.12 -15.12 -9.01
N ASP A 215 6.09 -14.33 -9.51
CA ASP A 215 7.49 -14.36 -9.06
C ASP A 215 8.06 -12.93 -9.03
N THR A 216 7.36 -12.06 -8.36
CA THR A 216 7.72 -10.64 -8.27
C THR A 216 7.50 -10.16 -6.84
N ARG A 217 8.42 -9.34 -6.34
CA ARG A 217 8.31 -8.68 -5.05
C ARG A 217 8.09 -7.18 -5.26
N ALA A 218 7.13 -6.61 -4.55
CA ALA A 218 6.92 -5.18 -4.44
C ALA A 218 7.41 -4.67 -3.09
N LEU A 219 8.00 -3.47 -3.03
CA LEU A 219 8.22 -2.75 -1.78
C LEU A 219 7.20 -1.62 -1.70
N SER A 220 6.30 -1.70 -0.73
CA SER A 220 5.23 -0.74 -0.45
C SER A 220 5.63 0.17 0.71
N PHE A 221 5.60 1.48 0.51
CA PHE A 221 5.96 2.48 1.51
C PHE A 221 5.19 3.81 1.39
N LEU A 222 4.52 4.07 0.26
CA LEU A 222 3.65 5.22 0.17
C LEU A 222 2.43 5.02 1.09
N PRO A 223 1.85 6.09 1.65
CA PRO A 223 0.72 5.96 2.56
C PRO A 223 -0.45 5.19 1.93
N ILE A 224 -0.80 4.03 2.51
CA ILE A 224 -1.87 3.18 2.00
C ILE A 224 -3.26 3.77 2.17
N CYS A 225 -3.41 4.76 3.06
CA CYS A 225 -4.62 5.57 3.15
C CYS A 225 -4.88 6.42 1.90
N HIS A 226 -3.84 6.60 1.04
CA HIS A 226 -3.99 7.27 -0.24
C HIS A 226 -4.39 6.27 -1.33
N ILE A 227 -5.37 6.64 -2.17
CA ILE A 227 -5.94 5.72 -3.18
C ILE A 227 -4.91 5.17 -4.17
N PHE A 228 -3.86 5.92 -4.53
CA PHE A 228 -2.83 5.48 -5.46
C PHE A 228 -2.11 4.23 -4.95
N GLU A 229 -1.58 4.25 -3.73
CA GLU A 229 -0.92 3.08 -3.15
C GLU A 229 -1.89 1.93 -2.92
N ARG A 230 -3.09 2.23 -2.42
CA ARG A 230 -4.11 1.22 -2.17
C ARG A 230 -4.53 0.50 -3.44
N MET A 231 -4.76 1.20 -4.54
CA MET A 231 -5.08 0.61 -5.85
C MET A 231 -3.95 -0.30 -6.33
N LEU A 232 -2.69 0.12 -6.18
CA LEU A 232 -1.54 -0.68 -6.57
C LEU A 232 -1.43 -1.97 -5.76
N THR A 233 -1.79 -1.98 -4.47
CA THR A 233 -1.79 -3.22 -3.69
C THR A 233 -2.80 -4.25 -4.21
N TYR A 234 -3.97 -3.82 -4.67
CA TYR A 234 -4.91 -4.72 -5.37
C TYR A 234 -4.37 -5.17 -6.73
N LEU A 235 -3.69 -4.29 -7.47
CA LEU A 235 -3.03 -4.66 -8.72
C LEU A 235 -1.92 -5.71 -8.48
N TYR A 236 -1.16 -5.58 -7.41
CA TYR A 236 -0.16 -6.57 -7.00
C TYR A 236 -0.80 -7.91 -6.66
N GLN A 237 -1.92 -7.92 -5.94
CA GLN A 237 -2.68 -9.14 -5.67
C GLN A 237 -3.22 -9.79 -6.96
N TYR A 238 -3.69 -8.97 -7.91
CA TYR A 238 -4.15 -9.46 -9.22
C TYR A 238 -3.08 -10.22 -9.99
N TYR A 239 -1.82 -9.78 -9.91
CA TYR A 239 -0.67 -10.40 -10.55
C TYR A 239 0.04 -11.48 -9.71
N GLY A 240 -0.40 -11.74 -8.48
CA GLY A 240 0.29 -12.66 -7.60
C GLY A 240 1.69 -12.16 -7.20
N ILE A 241 1.80 -10.89 -6.87
CA ILE A 241 3.04 -10.24 -6.43
C ILE A 241 3.09 -10.22 -4.91
N SER A 242 4.22 -10.63 -4.33
CA SER A 242 4.47 -10.54 -2.89
C SER A 242 4.71 -9.09 -2.48
N ILE A 243 3.96 -8.58 -1.50
CA ILE A 243 4.04 -7.20 -1.05
C ILE A 243 4.83 -7.13 0.26
N TYR A 244 5.99 -6.51 0.21
CA TYR A 244 6.82 -6.23 1.38
C TYR A 244 6.57 -4.79 1.83
N PHE A 245 6.26 -4.61 3.11
CA PHE A 245 5.98 -3.29 3.68
C PHE A 245 7.23 -2.72 4.32
N ALA A 246 7.68 -1.56 3.87
CA ALA A 246 8.84 -0.89 4.44
C ALA A 246 8.58 -0.50 5.91
N GLU A 247 9.62 -0.62 6.75
CA GLU A 247 9.55 -0.29 8.18
C GLU A 247 9.25 1.20 8.42
N SER A 248 9.87 2.08 7.63
CA SER A 248 9.64 3.52 7.62
C SER A 248 10.25 4.13 6.35
N ILE A 249 9.98 5.42 6.11
CA ILE A 249 10.57 6.17 4.98
C ILE A 249 12.10 6.22 5.10
N GLU A 250 12.63 6.35 6.32
CA GLU A 250 14.08 6.41 6.59
C GLU A 250 14.77 5.08 6.30
N LYS A 251 14.06 3.98 6.47
CA LYS A 251 14.56 2.60 6.27
C LYS A 251 14.42 2.08 4.84
N ILE A 252 13.83 2.82 3.92
CA ILE A 252 13.63 2.38 2.53
C ILE A 252 14.93 1.88 1.90
N SER A 253 16.06 2.59 2.11
CA SER A 253 17.34 2.20 1.51
C SER A 253 17.88 0.87 2.03
N ASP A 254 17.63 0.56 3.30
CA ASP A 254 18.05 -0.71 3.92
C ASP A 254 17.09 -1.82 3.45
N ASN A 255 15.79 -1.55 3.50
CA ASN A 255 14.77 -2.51 3.05
C ASN A 255 14.89 -2.87 1.56
N LEU A 256 15.29 -1.93 0.69
CA LEU A 256 15.57 -2.23 -0.72
C LEU A 256 16.67 -3.29 -0.89
N LYS A 257 17.72 -3.21 -0.08
CA LYS A 257 18.84 -4.18 -0.12
C LYS A 257 18.51 -5.53 0.49
N GLU A 258 17.54 -5.58 1.41
CA GLU A 258 17.10 -6.82 2.05
C GLU A 258 16.05 -7.55 1.20
N VAL A 259 15.12 -6.79 0.60
CA VAL A 259 13.97 -7.33 -0.13
C VAL A 259 14.30 -7.63 -1.58
N HIS A 260 15.21 -6.86 -2.20
CA HIS A 260 15.50 -6.92 -3.63
C HIS A 260 14.20 -6.84 -4.46
N PRO A 261 13.41 -5.76 -4.34
CA PRO A 261 12.12 -5.69 -5.02
C PRO A 261 12.30 -5.53 -6.53
N HIS A 262 11.33 -6.07 -7.30
CA HIS A 262 11.27 -5.90 -8.76
C HIS A 262 10.42 -4.68 -9.14
N VAL A 263 9.48 -4.29 -8.29
CA VAL A 263 8.60 -3.15 -8.50
C VAL A 263 8.41 -2.33 -7.23
N MET A 264 8.29 -1.03 -7.38
CA MET A 264 7.85 -0.16 -6.30
C MET A 264 7.07 1.05 -6.85
N SER A 265 6.14 1.53 -6.04
CA SER A 265 5.42 2.78 -6.28
C SER A 265 6.25 3.96 -5.81
N VAL A 266 6.21 5.04 -6.56
CA VAL A 266 6.92 6.28 -6.21
C VAL A 266 6.09 7.51 -6.58
N VAL A 267 6.39 8.62 -5.95
CA VAL A 267 5.87 9.94 -6.34
C VAL A 267 6.99 10.80 -6.93
N PRO A 268 6.70 11.74 -7.85
CA PRO A 268 7.72 12.55 -8.50
C PRO A 268 8.70 13.22 -7.53
N ARG A 269 8.19 13.74 -6.42
CA ARG A 269 9.01 14.40 -5.38
C ARG A 269 10.07 13.49 -4.77
N LEU A 270 9.80 12.20 -4.65
CA LEU A 270 10.79 11.25 -4.15
C LEU A 270 11.90 11.02 -5.18
N LEU A 271 11.54 10.85 -6.46
CA LEU A 271 12.52 10.68 -7.53
C LEU A 271 13.41 11.93 -7.68
N GLU A 272 12.84 13.12 -7.55
CA GLU A 272 13.62 14.37 -7.52
C GLU A 272 14.66 14.36 -6.39
N LYS A 273 14.24 14.01 -5.17
CA LYS A 273 15.15 13.93 -4.02
C LYS A 273 16.25 12.87 -4.20
N VAL A 274 15.90 11.72 -4.79
CA VAL A 274 16.88 10.66 -5.08
C VAL A 274 17.87 11.13 -6.13
N TYR A 275 17.38 11.76 -7.22
CA TYR A 275 18.23 12.34 -8.24
C TYR A 275 19.19 13.38 -7.68
N ASP A 276 18.69 14.33 -6.88
CA ASP A 276 19.51 15.38 -6.26
C ASP A 276 20.60 14.81 -5.35
N LYS A 277 20.29 13.76 -4.57
CA LYS A 277 21.28 13.05 -3.75
C LYS A 277 22.34 12.34 -4.60
N ILE A 278 21.95 11.70 -5.71
CA ILE A 278 22.87 11.06 -6.63
C ILE A 278 23.78 12.11 -7.27
N TYR A 279 23.20 13.21 -7.72
CA TYR A 279 23.93 14.33 -8.34
C TYR A 279 24.96 14.95 -7.37
N ALA A 280 24.56 15.24 -6.13
CA ALA A 280 25.45 15.77 -5.09
C ALA A 280 26.64 14.83 -4.82
N LYS A 281 26.37 13.52 -4.64
CA LYS A 281 27.45 12.52 -4.52
C LYS A 281 28.40 12.51 -5.72
N GLY A 282 27.89 12.69 -6.93
CA GLY A 282 28.71 12.81 -8.14
C GLY A 282 29.56 14.09 -8.15
N ALA A 283 29.02 15.20 -7.65
CA ALA A 283 29.72 16.48 -7.54
C ALA A 283 30.90 16.43 -6.56
N ASP A 284 30.81 15.64 -5.51
CA ASP A 284 31.87 15.44 -4.50
C ASP A 284 33.02 14.55 -5.01
N LEU A 285 32.82 13.82 -6.11
CA LEU A 285 33.88 13.01 -6.72
C LEU A 285 34.99 13.88 -7.29
N THR A 286 36.19 13.33 -7.42
CA THR A 286 37.36 14.00 -7.99
C THR A 286 37.97 13.23 -9.16
N GLY A 287 38.75 13.90 -9.99
CA GLY A 287 39.54 13.30 -11.07
C GLY A 287 38.70 12.54 -12.10
N ILE A 288 39.17 11.35 -12.48
CA ILE A 288 38.56 10.51 -13.53
C ILE A 288 37.20 10.01 -13.11
N LYS A 289 36.97 9.74 -11.81
CA LYS A 289 35.68 9.26 -11.30
C LYS A 289 34.59 10.31 -11.53
N LYS A 290 34.87 11.55 -11.27
CA LYS A 290 33.93 12.68 -11.52
C LYS A 290 33.59 12.80 -13.01
N LYS A 291 34.60 12.79 -13.87
CA LYS A 291 34.40 12.85 -15.33
C LYS A 291 33.54 11.71 -15.85
N LEU A 292 33.79 10.48 -15.38
CA LEU A 292 33.06 9.31 -15.79
C LEU A 292 31.60 9.34 -15.30
N PHE A 293 31.37 9.82 -14.07
CA PHE A 293 30.03 9.99 -13.51
C PHE A 293 29.19 10.95 -14.36
N PHE A 294 29.70 12.16 -14.62
CA PHE A 294 28.95 13.15 -15.39
C PHE A 294 28.81 12.77 -16.87
N TRP A 295 29.80 12.07 -17.45
CA TRP A 295 29.65 11.47 -18.77
C TRP A 295 28.49 10.45 -18.82
N ALA A 296 28.39 9.57 -17.83
CA ALA A 296 27.32 8.62 -17.78
C ALA A 296 25.95 9.29 -17.56
N LEU A 297 25.90 10.33 -16.71
CA LEU A 297 24.69 11.12 -16.47
C LEU A 297 24.21 11.80 -17.76
N ASP A 298 25.10 12.48 -18.48
CA ASP A 298 24.79 13.11 -19.77
C ASP A 298 24.31 12.08 -20.80
N LEU A 299 24.95 10.91 -20.85
CA LEU A 299 24.51 9.82 -21.71
C LEU A 299 23.07 9.39 -21.36
N GLY A 300 22.73 9.22 -20.07
CA GLY A 300 21.38 8.89 -19.63
C GLY A 300 20.35 9.96 -20.01
N MET A 301 20.69 11.24 -19.85
CA MET A 301 19.80 12.36 -20.23
C MET A 301 19.48 12.42 -21.73
N ASN A 302 20.34 11.87 -22.58
CA ASN A 302 20.17 11.82 -24.03
C ASN A 302 19.60 10.48 -24.51
N TYR A 303 19.17 9.61 -23.60
CA TYR A 303 18.59 8.31 -23.95
C TYR A 303 17.27 8.46 -24.72
N LYS A 304 17.14 7.68 -25.79
CA LYS A 304 15.90 7.48 -26.54
C LYS A 304 15.58 6.00 -26.60
N PRO A 305 14.32 5.60 -26.34
CA PRO A 305 13.90 4.19 -26.43
C PRO A 305 14.04 3.65 -27.85
N TYR A 306 13.85 2.33 -27.99
CA TYR A 306 13.80 1.62 -29.29
C TYR A 306 15.05 1.76 -30.18
N ASN A 307 16.24 1.95 -29.55
CA ASN A 307 17.54 2.11 -30.25
C ASN A 307 17.62 3.31 -31.23
N GLU A 308 16.80 4.32 -31.02
CA GLU A 308 16.80 5.52 -31.88
C GLU A 308 18.13 6.29 -31.89
N ASN A 309 18.97 6.10 -30.86
CA ASN A 309 20.28 6.73 -30.77
C ASN A 309 21.40 6.05 -31.62
N GLY A 310 21.13 4.86 -32.18
CA GLY A 310 22.08 4.12 -33.00
C GLY A 310 23.18 3.36 -32.23
N GLY A 311 23.90 2.46 -32.93
CA GLY A 311 24.79 1.47 -32.31
C GLY A 311 25.98 2.02 -31.53
N TRP A 312 26.54 3.17 -31.92
CA TRP A 312 27.62 3.80 -31.16
C TRP A 312 27.18 4.34 -29.79
N TYR A 313 25.97 4.84 -29.71
CA TYR A 313 25.38 5.25 -28.44
C TYR A 313 25.14 4.04 -27.55
N GLU A 314 24.56 2.98 -28.06
CA GLU A 314 24.29 1.73 -27.32
C GLU A 314 25.58 1.11 -26.78
N PHE A 315 26.68 1.16 -27.53
CA PHE A 315 27.99 0.72 -27.05
C PHE A 315 28.44 1.54 -25.83
N LYS A 316 28.36 2.88 -25.91
CA LYS A 316 28.67 3.77 -24.78
C LYS A 316 27.74 3.50 -23.58
N LEU A 317 26.45 3.32 -23.83
CA LEU A 317 25.46 3.01 -22.80
C LEU A 317 25.77 1.69 -22.08
N LYS A 318 26.22 0.68 -22.80
CA LYS A 318 26.67 -0.60 -22.21
C LYS A 318 27.84 -0.41 -21.25
N ILE A 319 28.79 0.46 -21.57
CA ILE A 319 29.91 0.81 -20.68
C ILE A 319 29.39 1.59 -19.46
N ALA A 320 28.54 2.59 -19.65
CA ALA A 320 27.95 3.36 -18.55
C ALA A 320 27.12 2.50 -17.60
N ARG A 321 26.35 1.55 -18.13
CA ARG A 321 25.59 0.56 -17.34
C ARG A 321 26.51 -0.28 -16.45
N LYS A 322 27.62 -0.76 -17.00
CA LYS A 322 28.56 -1.59 -16.23
C LYS A 322 29.33 -0.83 -15.16
N LEU A 323 29.72 0.40 -15.42
CA LEU A 323 30.65 1.16 -14.55
C LEU A 323 29.94 2.06 -13.53
N ILE A 324 28.77 2.60 -13.88
CA ILE A 324 28.08 3.62 -13.11
C ILE A 324 26.66 3.19 -12.73
N PHE A 325 25.81 2.82 -13.70
CA PHE A 325 24.40 2.55 -13.43
C PHE A 325 24.18 1.27 -12.64
N SER A 326 25.08 0.27 -12.75
CA SER A 326 25.05 -0.92 -11.88
C SER A 326 25.08 -0.56 -10.39
N LYS A 327 25.86 0.46 -10.00
CA LYS A 327 25.93 0.92 -8.61
C LYS A 327 24.63 1.59 -8.14
N TRP A 328 23.92 2.24 -9.06
CA TRP A 328 22.60 2.80 -8.74
C TRP A 328 21.55 1.68 -8.62
N GLN A 329 21.61 0.71 -9.50
CA GLN A 329 20.76 -0.48 -9.40
C GLN A 329 21.00 -1.25 -8.09
N GLU A 330 22.26 -1.48 -7.72
CA GLU A 330 22.63 -2.09 -6.43
C GLU A 330 22.05 -1.32 -5.23
N ALA A 331 22.11 0.02 -5.28
CA ALA A 331 21.54 0.88 -4.24
C ALA A 331 20.01 0.79 -4.14
N LEU A 332 19.35 0.38 -5.22
CA LEU A 332 17.91 0.12 -5.31
C LEU A 332 17.55 -1.37 -5.14
N GLY A 333 18.47 -2.18 -4.63
CA GLY A 333 18.26 -3.60 -4.38
C GLY A 333 18.74 -4.53 -5.49
N GLY A 334 19.19 -4.02 -6.62
CA GLY A 334 19.78 -4.82 -7.73
C GLY A 334 18.77 -5.43 -8.71
N GLU A 335 17.56 -5.73 -8.28
CA GLU A 335 16.54 -6.43 -9.07
C GLU A 335 15.38 -5.53 -9.53
N LEU A 336 15.44 -4.23 -9.24
CA LEU A 336 14.36 -3.31 -9.57
C LEU A 336 14.20 -3.14 -11.09
N GLU A 337 13.05 -3.55 -11.60
CA GLU A 337 12.68 -3.54 -13.03
C GLU A 337 11.69 -2.40 -13.36
N LEU A 338 10.83 -2.04 -12.41
CA LEU A 338 9.75 -1.10 -12.65
C LEU A 338 9.55 -0.13 -11.49
N LEU A 339 9.46 1.15 -11.83
CA LEU A 339 8.96 2.20 -10.94
C LEU A 339 7.59 2.68 -11.45
N VAL A 340 6.54 2.48 -10.65
CA VAL A 340 5.22 3.02 -10.95
C VAL A 340 5.10 4.41 -10.35
N CYS A 341 5.22 5.44 -11.18
CA CYS A 341 5.17 6.82 -10.75
C CYS A 341 3.79 7.43 -10.97
N GLY A 342 3.18 7.97 -9.92
CA GLY A 342 1.84 8.54 -9.98
C GLY A 342 1.63 9.75 -9.07
N SER A 343 0.37 10.14 -8.91
CA SER A 343 -0.12 11.26 -8.08
C SER A 343 0.23 12.65 -8.58
N ALA A 344 1.22 12.83 -9.47
CA ALA A 344 1.58 14.09 -10.10
C ALA A 344 2.39 13.85 -11.38
N ALA A 345 2.57 14.90 -12.20
CA ALA A 345 3.39 14.82 -13.41
C ALA A 345 4.87 14.66 -13.08
N LEU A 346 5.52 13.66 -13.69
CA LEU A 346 6.96 13.46 -13.59
C LEU A 346 7.70 14.41 -14.53
N GLN A 347 8.79 15.02 -14.05
CA GLN A 347 9.65 15.85 -14.89
C GLN A 347 10.29 15.00 -15.99
N THR A 348 10.29 15.49 -17.23
CA THR A 348 10.82 14.78 -18.41
C THR A 348 12.26 14.30 -18.24
N ARG A 349 13.10 15.06 -17.51
CA ARG A 349 14.49 14.68 -17.21
C ARG A 349 14.63 13.41 -16.34
N LEU A 350 13.58 13.06 -15.58
CA LEU A 350 13.58 11.91 -14.68
C LEU A 350 12.88 10.69 -15.29
N SER A 351 12.17 10.87 -16.41
CA SER A 351 11.50 9.77 -17.12
C SER A 351 12.40 9.11 -18.18
N LYS A 352 13.62 9.62 -18.35
CA LYS A 352 14.67 9.09 -19.23
C LYS A 352 15.69 8.29 -18.43
#